data_091b1097ee21178b1c3e4948f62842cf
#
_entry.id   091b1097ee21178b1c3e4948f62842cf
#
_cell.length_a   1.000
_cell.length_b   1.000
_cell.length_c   1.000
_cell.angle_alpha   90.00
_cell.angle_beta   90.00
_cell.angle_gamma   90.00
#
_symmetry.space_group_name_H-M   'P 1'
#
loop_
_entity.id
_entity.type
_entity.pdbx_description
1 polymer ?
#
loop_
_entity_poly.entity_id
_entity_poly.type
_entity_poly.pdbx_seq_one_letter_code
_entity_poly.pdbx_strand_id
1 'polypeptide(L)'
;MPPEFKAELAERYVTCVSGEIAVSTVPELLEVTQSWVDGLSENCSDLTASVVEPEVDVEAPADVFITAPGQTPECNAIAASPVGIDAVAVSVSVEGLDGVLFTPELLHRALSGGMTSWADPELQELNPDIELSDTPVVVRAATRPQDAAALNEWMSRIDSAGWPAIPSGLVSDASFDIDTVITELETEGTIAIVPASLVTNNSLQTISIQTQPDIESTFVTVESVISAGTQMVATTSGSFVTAALDASLPPIPAAGNDVASLPWQALNQFTMTVCAGSNEEAGRAFARYALRLESQGAMTSFGFTEMHEQVRVAGVDAVSQGLPEPTIPPSGAPEEVPEEISTDVPTEEVTEEPSEEVTEEPLEEVTDEASPEPTS
;
A
#
# COMPACT_ATOMS: atom_id res chain seq x y z
N MET A 1 -29.46 -2.79 8.55
CA MET A 1 -28.25 -3.52 9.04
C MET A 1 -27.12 -2.51 9.22
N PRO A 2 -26.37 -2.51 10.33
CA PRO A 2 -25.21 -1.64 10.53
C PRO A 2 -24.11 -1.90 9.51
N PRO A 3 -23.32 -0.88 9.09
CA PRO A 3 -22.26 -1.04 8.10
C PRO A 3 -21.20 -2.08 8.47
N GLU A 4 -20.80 -2.11 9.75
CA GLU A 4 -19.80 -3.05 10.27
C GLU A 4 -20.27 -4.50 10.13
N PHE A 5 -21.56 -4.76 10.36
CA PHE A 5 -22.14 -6.10 10.20
C PHE A 5 -22.23 -6.50 8.72
N LYS A 6 -22.48 -5.56 7.82
CA LYS A 6 -22.42 -5.83 6.36
C LYS A 6 -21.00 -6.16 5.91
N ALA A 7 -20.00 -5.46 6.44
CA ALA A 7 -18.60 -5.75 6.18
C ALA A 7 -18.23 -7.15 6.69
N GLU A 8 -18.63 -7.51 7.93
CA GLU A 8 -18.40 -8.86 8.46
C GLU A 8 -19.07 -9.95 7.61
N LEU A 9 -20.30 -9.73 7.12
CA LEU A 9 -20.95 -10.66 6.20
C LEU A 9 -20.24 -10.74 4.84
N ALA A 10 -19.66 -9.63 4.36
CA ALA A 10 -18.87 -9.63 3.14
C ALA A 10 -17.60 -10.48 3.27
N GLU A 11 -16.96 -10.47 4.46
CA GLU A 11 -15.81 -11.34 4.72
C GLU A 11 -16.16 -12.81 4.75
N ARG A 12 -17.29 -13.15 5.35
CA ARG A 12 -17.72 -14.56 5.49
C ARG A 12 -18.29 -15.16 4.22
N TYR A 13 -18.97 -14.34 3.41
CA TYR A 13 -19.75 -14.84 2.27
C TYR A 13 -19.51 -13.98 1.03
N VAL A 14 -18.97 -14.58 -0.02
CA VAL A 14 -18.90 -13.97 -1.33
C VAL A 14 -20.32 -13.84 -1.88
N THR A 15 -20.69 -12.65 -2.37
CA THR A 15 -21.98 -12.46 -3.03
C THR A 15 -21.85 -12.83 -4.49
N CYS A 16 -22.40 -14.00 -4.85
CA CYS A 16 -22.45 -14.44 -6.23
C CYS A 16 -23.78 -14.02 -6.88
N VAL A 17 -23.65 -13.38 -8.01
CA VAL A 17 -24.74 -13.05 -8.92
C VAL A 17 -24.38 -13.56 -10.30
N SER A 18 -25.36 -13.73 -11.19
CA SER A 18 -25.07 -14.15 -12.56
C SER A 18 -24.77 -12.95 -13.43
N GLY A 19 -23.81 -13.08 -14.32
CA GLY A 19 -23.51 -12.02 -15.30
C GLY A 19 -22.11 -12.11 -15.89
N GLU A 20 -21.84 -11.17 -16.78
CA GLU A 20 -20.51 -10.96 -17.36
C GLU A 20 -20.14 -9.49 -17.21
N ILE A 21 -18.99 -9.19 -16.61
CA ILE A 21 -18.52 -7.83 -16.40
C ILE A 21 -17.14 -7.61 -16.99
N ALA A 22 -16.93 -6.39 -17.48
CA ALA A 22 -15.63 -5.86 -17.85
C ALA A 22 -15.16 -4.87 -16.78
N VAL A 23 -13.94 -5.06 -16.30
CA VAL A 23 -13.29 -4.19 -15.32
C VAL A 23 -12.15 -3.45 -15.99
N SER A 24 -12.26 -2.14 -16.13
CA SER A 24 -11.17 -1.29 -16.60
C SER A 24 -10.34 -0.83 -15.40
N THR A 25 -9.03 -0.91 -15.52
CA THR A 25 -8.11 -0.55 -14.44
C THR A 25 -6.92 0.25 -14.96
N VAL A 26 -6.31 1.03 -14.09
CA VAL A 26 -5.03 1.67 -14.40
C VAL A 26 -3.91 0.62 -14.51
N PRO A 27 -2.89 0.86 -15.34
CA PRO A 27 -1.82 -0.12 -15.58
C PRO A 27 -1.16 -0.63 -14.29
N GLU A 28 -0.99 0.25 -13.31
CA GLU A 28 -0.36 -0.05 -12.02
C GLU A 28 -1.11 -1.12 -11.21
N LEU A 29 -2.43 -1.17 -11.33
CA LEU A 29 -3.29 -2.11 -10.60
C LEU A 29 -3.73 -3.30 -11.43
N LEU A 30 -3.12 -3.53 -12.60
CA LEU A 30 -3.51 -4.62 -13.49
C LEU A 30 -3.44 -5.99 -12.80
N GLU A 31 -2.32 -6.31 -12.17
CA GLU A 31 -2.10 -7.59 -11.50
C GLU A 31 -2.99 -7.76 -10.26
N VAL A 32 -3.18 -6.69 -9.50
CA VAL A 32 -4.14 -6.68 -8.36
C VAL A 32 -5.55 -6.95 -8.85
N THR A 33 -5.98 -6.23 -9.90
CA THR A 33 -7.33 -6.37 -10.46
C THR A 33 -7.54 -7.78 -11.04
N GLN A 34 -6.54 -8.33 -11.70
CA GLN A 34 -6.59 -9.71 -12.21
C GLN A 34 -6.74 -10.71 -11.05
N SER A 35 -6.00 -10.53 -9.95
CA SER A 35 -6.15 -11.36 -8.75
C SER A 35 -7.56 -11.31 -8.17
N TRP A 36 -8.20 -10.15 -8.17
CA TRP A 36 -9.60 -10.02 -7.72
C TRP A 36 -10.59 -10.70 -8.68
N VAL A 37 -10.38 -10.56 -9.98
CA VAL A 37 -11.20 -11.21 -11.02
C VAL A 37 -11.10 -12.73 -10.90
N ASP A 38 -9.89 -13.25 -10.79
CA ASP A 38 -9.64 -14.69 -10.67
C ASP A 38 -10.28 -15.25 -9.39
N GLY A 39 -10.03 -14.61 -8.25
CA GLY A 39 -10.59 -15.03 -6.98
C GLY A 39 -12.12 -14.94 -6.92
N LEU A 40 -12.74 -13.93 -7.54
CA LEU A 40 -14.20 -13.87 -7.66
C LEU A 40 -14.72 -15.02 -8.53
N SER A 41 -14.08 -15.31 -9.65
CA SER A 41 -14.47 -16.36 -10.58
C SER A 41 -14.34 -17.76 -9.97
N GLU A 42 -13.36 -17.99 -9.11
CA GLU A 42 -13.20 -19.23 -8.34
C GLU A 42 -14.36 -19.45 -7.34
N ASN A 43 -14.88 -18.36 -6.77
CA ASN A 43 -15.95 -18.41 -5.80
C ASN A 43 -17.36 -18.42 -6.45
N CYS A 44 -17.51 -17.89 -7.67
CA CYS A 44 -18.81 -17.64 -8.30
C CYS A 44 -18.83 -18.20 -9.74
N SER A 45 -19.39 -19.40 -9.92
CA SER A 45 -19.43 -20.09 -11.23
C SER A 45 -20.31 -19.41 -12.28
N ASP A 46 -21.28 -18.61 -11.87
CA ASP A 46 -22.26 -17.96 -12.76
C ASP A 46 -21.91 -16.47 -13.05
N LEU A 47 -20.79 -15.99 -12.52
CA LEU A 47 -20.27 -14.64 -12.73
C LEU A 47 -18.91 -14.73 -13.43
N THR A 48 -18.84 -14.17 -14.63
CA THR A 48 -17.58 -14.04 -15.38
C THR A 48 -17.11 -12.59 -15.31
N ALA A 49 -15.89 -12.37 -14.87
CA ALA A 49 -15.24 -11.07 -14.86
C ALA A 49 -14.01 -11.10 -15.77
N SER A 50 -13.73 -10.01 -16.45
CA SER A 50 -12.53 -9.85 -17.26
C SER A 50 -11.92 -8.48 -17.06
N VAL A 51 -10.59 -8.41 -17.07
CA VAL A 51 -9.86 -7.13 -17.02
C VAL A 51 -9.70 -6.61 -18.43
N VAL A 52 -9.99 -5.32 -18.61
CA VAL A 52 -9.79 -4.59 -19.86
C VAL A 52 -8.76 -3.49 -19.59
N GLU A 53 -7.63 -3.56 -20.28
CA GLU A 53 -6.70 -2.44 -20.31
C GLU A 53 -7.29 -1.33 -21.20
N PRO A 54 -7.36 -0.08 -20.74
CA PRO A 54 -7.74 1.02 -21.59
C PRO A 54 -6.64 1.20 -22.66
N GLU A 55 -6.92 0.82 -23.88
CA GLU A 55 -6.07 1.25 -25.01
C GLU A 55 -6.16 2.77 -25.11
N VAL A 56 -5.02 3.43 -25.35
CA VAL A 56 -4.84 4.90 -25.27
C VAL A 56 -5.83 5.68 -26.16
N ASP A 57 -6.51 5.04 -27.10
CA ASP A 57 -7.42 5.67 -28.08
C ASP A 57 -8.81 5.01 -28.18
N VAL A 58 -9.13 4.04 -27.34
CA VAL A 58 -10.42 3.33 -27.39
C VAL A 58 -11.10 3.38 -26.04
N GLU A 59 -12.25 4.07 -25.98
CA GLU A 59 -13.19 3.96 -24.87
C GLU A 59 -13.70 2.51 -24.83
N ALA A 60 -12.99 1.64 -24.10
CA ALA A 60 -13.45 0.28 -23.87
C ALA A 60 -14.68 0.37 -22.95
N PRO A 61 -15.84 -0.14 -23.36
CA PRO A 61 -16.99 -0.18 -22.48
C PRO A 61 -16.67 -1.10 -21.30
N ALA A 62 -16.71 -0.57 -20.09
CA ALA A 62 -16.53 -1.32 -18.88
C ALA A 62 -17.68 -1.08 -17.90
N ASP A 63 -17.99 -2.10 -17.10
CA ASP A 63 -19.02 -2.04 -16.06
C ASP A 63 -18.46 -1.49 -14.75
N VAL A 64 -17.16 -1.67 -14.53
CA VAL A 64 -16.42 -1.18 -13.38
C VAL A 64 -15.12 -0.51 -13.84
N PHE A 65 -14.81 0.64 -13.26
CA PHE A 65 -13.56 1.36 -13.50
C PHE A 65 -12.78 1.51 -12.20
N ILE A 66 -11.48 1.24 -12.27
CA ILE A 66 -10.53 1.57 -11.20
C ILE A 66 -9.62 2.67 -11.74
N THR A 67 -9.66 3.84 -11.12
CA THR A 67 -9.02 5.05 -11.59
C THR A 67 -8.02 5.60 -10.59
N ALA A 68 -6.96 6.23 -11.10
CA ALA A 68 -6.02 7.00 -10.31
C ALA A 68 -6.62 8.37 -9.89
N PRO A 69 -6.01 9.07 -8.91
CA PRO A 69 -6.44 10.39 -8.50
C PRO A 69 -6.52 11.38 -9.68
N GLY A 70 -7.60 12.17 -9.72
CA GLY A 70 -7.83 13.14 -10.78
C GLY A 70 -8.42 12.59 -12.07
N GLN A 71 -8.51 11.28 -12.23
CA GLN A 71 -9.19 10.63 -13.34
C GLN A 71 -10.68 10.44 -13.03
N THR A 72 -11.51 10.54 -14.03
CA THR A 72 -12.96 10.32 -13.92
C THR A 72 -13.39 9.34 -15.00
N PRO A 73 -14.07 8.24 -14.66
CA PRO A 73 -14.56 7.31 -15.66
C PRO A 73 -15.65 7.92 -16.52
N GLU A 74 -15.65 7.61 -17.81
CA GLU A 74 -16.68 8.07 -18.74
C GLU A 74 -17.91 7.16 -18.70
N CYS A 75 -18.61 7.15 -17.57
CA CYS A 75 -19.83 6.38 -17.41
C CYS A 75 -20.82 7.08 -16.47
N ASN A 76 -22.08 6.61 -16.48
CA ASN A 76 -23.05 7.01 -15.48
C ASN A 76 -22.79 6.23 -14.19
N ALA A 77 -22.01 6.78 -13.28
CA ALA A 77 -21.65 6.17 -12.01
C ALA A 77 -22.89 5.96 -11.11
N ILE A 78 -23.02 4.76 -10.54
CA ILE A 78 -24.08 4.39 -9.58
C ILE A 78 -23.56 4.05 -8.21
N ALA A 79 -22.28 3.72 -8.09
CA ALA A 79 -21.57 3.56 -6.83
C ALA A 79 -20.09 3.87 -7.04
N ALA A 80 -19.44 4.36 -6.00
CA ALA A 80 -18.00 4.50 -5.99
C ALA A 80 -17.44 4.37 -4.57
N SER A 81 -16.23 3.81 -4.46
CA SER A 81 -15.49 3.69 -3.21
C SER A 81 -14.00 3.74 -3.45
N PRO A 82 -13.22 4.33 -2.55
CA PRO A 82 -11.79 4.11 -2.48
C PRO A 82 -11.50 2.61 -2.33
N VAL A 83 -10.47 2.12 -3.02
CA VAL A 83 -10.15 0.68 -3.05
C VAL A 83 -8.71 0.36 -2.67
N GLY A 84 -7.84 1.34 -2.68
CA GLY A 84 -6.43 1.15 -2.31
C GLY A 84 -5.65 2.45 -2.30
N ILE A 85 -4.47 2.40 -1.74
CA ILE A 85 -3.54 3.52 -1.62
C ILE A 85 -2.19 3.11 -2.23
N ASP A 86 -1.60 4.00 -3.03
CA ASP A 86 -0.18 4.02 -3.29
C ASP A 86 0.41 5.30 -2.68
N ALA A 87 1.53 5.20 -2.01
CA ALA A 87 2.23 6.39 -1.55
C ALA A 87 3.15 6.91 -2.66
N VAL A 88 3.57 8.16 -2.51
CA VAL A 88 4.57 8.77 -3.38
C VAL A 88 5.90 8.82 -2.64
N ALA A 89 6.91 8.19 -3.19
CA ALA A 89 8.27 8.18 -2.67
C ALA A 89 9.15 9.17 -3.43
N VAL A 90 10.25 9.56 -2.81
CA VAL A 90 11.39 10.19 -3.50
C VAL A 90 12.53 9.19 -3.45
N SER A 91 12.85 8.62 -4.60
CA SER A 91 13.92 7.64 -4.75
C SER A 91 15.24 8.32 -5.12
N VAL A 92 16.32 7.74 -4.62
CA VAL A 92 17.69 8.19 -4.90
C VAL A 92 18.55 7.02 -5.33
N SER A 93 19.54 7.28 -6.18
CA SER A 93 20.51 6.29 -6.63
C SER A 93 21.91 6.76 -6.31
N VAL A 94 22.29 6.65 -5.04
CA VAL A 94 23.65 6.96 -4.57
C VAL A 94 24.01 5.93 -3.52
N GLU A 95 25.16 5.30 -3.65
CA GLU A 95 25.61 4.26 -2.71
C GLU A 95 25.64 4.79 -1.27
N GLY A 96 25.00 4.08 -0.36
CA GLY A 96 25.00 4.40 1.07
C GLY A 96 24.04 5.51 1.51
N LEU A 97 23.19 6.06 0.62
CA LEU A 97 22.26 7.14 0.95
C LEU A 97 20.81 6.70 1.22
N ASP A 98 20.55 5.43 1.47
CA ASP A 98 19.21 5.01 1.87
C ASP A 98 18.80 5.67 3.20
N GLY A 99 17.63 6.32 3.19
CA GLY A 99 17.11 7.03 4.35
C GLY A 99 17.77 8.40 4.62
N VAL A 100 18.60 8.93 3.68
CA VAL A 100 19.18 10.28 3.83
C VAL A 100 18.09 11.31 4.12
N LEU A 101 18.33 12.13 5.15
CA LEU A 101 17.36 13.09 5.67
C LEU A 101 17.32 14.37 4.84
N PHE A 102 16.11 14.79 4.49
CA PHE A 102 15.83 16.05 3.82
C PHE A 102 14.85 16.90 4.63
N THR A 103 15.02 18.20 4.60
CA THR A 103 13.94 19.14 4.89
C THR A 103 13.15 19.42 3.60
N PRO A 104 11.92 19.95 3.66
CA PRO A 104 11.19 20.37 2.48
C PRO A 104 11.97 21.35 1.60
N GLU A 105 12.71 22.30 2.21
CA GLU A 105 13.53 23.27 1.50
C GLU A 105 14.67 22.59 0.71
N LEU A 106 15.42 21.68 1.35
CA LEU A 106 16.50 20.93 0.70
C LEU A 106 15.97 20.05 -0.43
N LEU A 107 14.82 19.38 -0.21
CA LEU A 107 14.17 18.59 -1.23
C LEU A 107 13.79 19.44 -2.45
N HIS A 108 13.15 20.60 -2.22
CA HIS A 108 12.82 21.49 -3.32
C HIS A 108 14.08 21.97 -4.06
N ARG A 109 15.15 22.30 -3.33
CA ARG A 109 16.41 22.75 -3.93
C ARG A 109 17.05 21.64 -4.77
N ALA A 110 17.00 20.38 -4.33
CA ALA A 110 17.46 19.24 -5.12
C ALA A 110 16.62 19.08 -6.40
N LEU A 111 15.29 19.03 -6.28
CA LEU A 111 14.37 18.84 -7.41
C LEU A 111 14.37 20.00 -8.41
N SER A 112 14.67 21.22 -7.96
CA SER A 112 14.76 22.39 -8.86
C SER A 112 16.14 22.57 -9.52
N GLY A 113 17.10 21.66 -9.25
CA GLY A 113 18.48 21.76 -9.77
C GLY A 113 19.33 22.79 -9.04
N GLY A 114 18.90 23.31 -7.91
CA GLY A 114 19.66 24.20 -7.06
C GLY A 114 20.72 23.49 -6.22
N MET A 115 20.58 22.18 -6.01
CA MET A 115 21.58 21.29 -5.43
C MET A 115 22.30 20.58 -6.58
N THR A 116 23.61 20.81 -6.71
CA THR A 116 24.41 20.31 -7.85
C THR A 116 25.28 19.10 -7.48
N SER A 117 25.51 18.86 -6.20
CA SER A 117 26.27 17.71 -5.67
C SER A 117 25.60 17.15 -4.45
N TRP A 118 25.71 15.85 -4.26
CA TRP A 118 25.25 15.17 -3.04
C TRP A 118 26.10 15.56 -1.81
N ALA A 119 27.33 15.99 -1.98
CA ALA A 119 28.14 16.58 -0.90
C ALA A 119 27.76 18.06 -0.61
N ASP A 120 26.50 18.44 -0.78
CA ASP A 120 26.01 19.78 -0.42
C ASP A 120 26.20 20.02 1.09
N PRO A 121 26.80 21.18 1.50
CA PRO A 121 27.14 21.44 2.90
C PRO A 121 25.91 21.41 3.85
N GLU A 122 24.75 21.89 3.42
CA GLU A 122 23.55 21.91 4.27
C GLU A 122 22.95 20.50 4.40
N LEU A 123 23.01 19.71 3.32
CA LEU A 123 22.63 18.30 3.38
C LEU A 123 23.56 17.51 4.30
N GLN A 124 24.88 17.78 4.24
CA GLN A 124 25.88 17.16 5.12
C GLN A 124 25.70 17.57 6.59
N GLU A 125 25.34 18.82 6.87
CA GLU A 125 25.04 19.27 8.23
C GLU A 125 23.82 18.59 8.81
N LEU A 126 22.81 18.33 7.98
CA LEU A 126 21.60 17.61 8.37
C LEU A 126 21.84 16.10 8.56
N ASN A 127 22.86 15.54 7.89
CA ASN A 127 23.21 14.11 7.91
C ASN A 127 24.66 13.89 8.39
N PRO A 128 25.01 14.24 9.63
CA PRO A 128 26.40 14.23 10.10
C PRO A 128 27.02 12.82 10.17
N ASP A 129 26.20 11.79 10.29
CA ASP A 129 26.65 10.40 10.42
C ASP A 129 26.79 9.68 9.06
N ILE A 130 26.44 10.37 7.96
CA ILE A 130 26.53 9.84 6.58
C ILE A 130 27.64 10.60 5.85
N GLU A 131 28.58 9.89 5.23
CA GLU A 131 29.58 10.49 4.36
C GLU A 131 28.97 10.70 2.96
N LEU A 132 28.60 11.95 2.65
CA LEU A 132 28.01 12.29 1.37
C LEU A 132 29.08 12.38 0.28
N SER A 133 28.85 11.73 -0.86
CA SER A 133 29.77 11.70 -2.00
C SER A 133 29.67 12.99 -2.84
N ASP A 134 30.79 13.40 -3.48
CA ASP A 134 30.77 14.51 -4.46
C ASP A 134 30.21 14.05 -5.83
N THR A 135 29.17 13.29 -5.81
CA THR A 135 28.44 12.83 -6.99
C THR A 135 27.47 13.94 -7.45
N PRO A 136 27.40 14.28 -8.74
CA PRO A 136 26.43 15.25 -9.24
C PRO A 136 24.99 14.80 -8.99
N VAL A 137 24.12 15.72 -8.56
CA VAL A 137 22.68 15.46 -8.47
C VAL A 137 22.08 15.48 -9.87
N VAL A 138 21.41 14.40 -10.25
CA VAL A 138 20.71 14.25 -11.53
C VAL A 138 19.23 14.13 -11.25
N VAL A 139 18.47 15.19 -11.56
CA VAL A 139 17.01 15.16 -11.40
C VAL A 139 16.37 14.53 -12.62
N ARG A 140 15.52 13.53 -12.40
CA ARG A 140 14.77 12.88 -13.49
C ARG A 140 13.41 13.51 -13.64
N ALA A 141 13.06 13.84 -14.87
CA ALA A 141 11.71 14.20 -15.27
C ALA A 141 10.87 12.91 -15.39
N ALA A 142 9.59 13.03 -15.65
CA ALA A 142 8.59 11.95 -15.76
C ALA A 142 7.89 11.59 -14.45
N THR A 143 7.73 12.58 -13.58
CA THR A 143 6.81 12.48 -12.45
C THR A 143 5.38 12.52 -12.94
N ARG A 144 4.54 11.56 -12.56
CA ARG A 144 3.11 11.59 -12.89
C ARG A 144 2.43 12.79 -12.20
N PRO A 145 1.43 13.42 -12.85
CA PRO A 145 0.72 14.58 -12.26
C PRO A 145 0.15 14.28 -10.86
N GLN A 146 -0.42 13.09 -10.63
CA GLN A 146 -0.95 12.68 -9.34
C GLN A 146 0.13 12.56 -8.27
N ASP A 147 1.32 12.05 -8.61
CA ASP A 147 2.44 11.92 -7.66
C ASP A 147 2.96 13.31 -7.26
N ALA A 148 3.12 14.19 -8.24
CA ALA A 148 3.50 15.57 -7.97
C ALA A 148 2.46 16.30 -7.10
N ALA A 149 1.16 16.08 -7.35
CA ALA A 149 0.08 16.67 -6.57
C ALA A 149 0.10 16.18 -5.11
N ALA A 150 0.20 14.86 -4.89
CA ALA A 150 0.24 14.28 -3.55
C ALA A 150 1.44 14.76 -2.73
N LEU A 151 2.64 14.79 -3.34
CA LEU A 151 3.84 15.30 -2.67
C LEU A 151 3.73 16.80 -2.39
N ASN A 152 3.23 17.60 -3.33
CA ASN A 152 3.01 19.04 -3.13
C ASN A 152 2.02 19.31 -2.00
N GLU A 153 0.93 18.55 -1.91
CA GLU A 153 -0.05 18.70 -0.84
C GLU A 153 0.58 18.44 0.52
N TRP A 154 1.33 17.35 0.64
CA TRP A 154 2.01 17.00 1.89
C TRP A 154 3.07 18.03 2.28
N MET A 155 3.98 18.39 1.37
CA MET A 155 5.04 19.38 1.63
C MET A 155 4.45 20.74 2.00
N SER A 156 3.35 21.16 1.37
CA SER A 156 2.66 22.41 1.71
C SER A 156 2.01 22.38 3.11
N ARG A 157 1.67 21.21 3.64
CA ARG A 157 1.21 21.08 5.04
C ARG A 157 2.36 21.22 6.03
N ILE A 158 3.53 20.65 5.70
CA ILE A 158 4.72 20.74 6.55
C ILE A 158 5.28 22.16 6.55
N ASP A 159 5.45 22.75 5.37
CA ASP A 159 6.01 24.08 5.19
C ASP A 159 5.08 24.95 4.33
N SER A 160 4.02 25.44 4.95
CA SER A 160 2.99 26.23 4.26
C SER A 160 3.49 27.59 3.73
N ALA A 161 4.61 28.09 4.22
CA ALA A 161 5.17 29.38 3.83
C ALA A 161 6.34 29.26 2.85
N GLY A 162 7.06 28.16 2.87
CA GLY A 162 8.32 27.97 2.15
C GLY A 162 8.29 26.99 1.00
N TRP A 163 7.32 26.07 0.93
CA TRP A 163 7.24 25.09 -0.17
C TRP A 163 6.71 25.73 -1.47
N PRO A 164 7.56 25.88 -2.50
CA PRO A 164 7.18 26.60 -3.73
C PRO A 164 6.53 25.71 -4.82
N ALA A 165 6.18 24.51 -4.49
CA ALA A 165 5.74 23.44 -5.37
C ALA A 165 6.85 22.79 -6.21
N ILE A 166 6.61 21.57 -6.67
CA ILE A 166 7.49 20.83 -7.57
C ILE A 166 7.56 21.56 -8.92
N PRO A 167 8.77 21.74 -9.49
CA PRO A 167 8.92 22.38 -10.79
C PRO A 167 8.07 21.70 -11.87
N SER A 168 7.27 22.49 -12.59
CA SER A 168 6.35 21.94 -13.63
C SER A 168 7.08 21.22 -14.76
N GLY A 169 8.37 21.51 -14.98
CA GLY A 169 9.18 20.80 -15.96
C GLY A 169 9.51 19.34 -15.58
N LEU A 170 9.26 18.94 -14.33
CA LEU A 170 9.42 17.56 -13.89
C LEU A 170 8.11 16.75 -14.04
N VAL A 171 6.99 17.42 -14.21
CA VAL A 171 5.68 16.78 -14.34
C VAL A 171 5.42 16.48 -15.80
N SER A 172 5.07 15.23 -16.11
CA SER A 172 4.80 14.77 -17.47
C SER A 172 3.47 14.04 -17.53
N ASP A 173 2.65 14.43 -18.51
CA ASP A 173 1.41 13.71 -18.86
C ASP A 173 1.69 12.49 -19.79
N ALA A 174 2.95 12.27 -20.17
CA ALA A 174 3.32 11.10 -20.94
C ALA A 174 3.05 9.82 -20.12
N SER A 175 2.76 8.74 -20.81
CA SER A 175 2.57 7.43 -20.17
C SER A 175 3.80 7.12 -19.30
N PHE A 176 3.56 6.88 -18.02
CA PHE A 176 4.59 6.47 -17.09
C PHE A 176 5.04 5.05 -17.46
N ASP A 177 6.30 4.94 -17.88
CA ASP A 177 6.91 3.66 -18.22
C ASP A 177 7.86 3.24 -17.10
N ILE A 178 7.46 2.20 -16.39
CA ILE A 178 8.18 1.66 -15.22
C ILE A 178 9.62 1.26 -15.59
N ASP A 179 9.81 0.57 -16.71
CA ASP A 179 11.13 0.07 -17.11
C ASP A 179 12.09 1.24 -17.42
N THR A 180 11.57 2.28 -18.04
CA THR A 180 12.35 3.51 -18.27
C THR A 180 12.76 4.16 -16.95
N VAL A 181 11.85 4.29 -15.99
CA VAL A 181 12.14 4.90 -14.68
C VAL A 181 13.17 4.08 -13.91
N ILE A 182 13.04 2.76 -13.89
CA ILE A 182 14.02 1.86 -13.25
C ILE A 182 15.40 2.05 -13.89
N THR A 183 15.47 2.01 -15.23
CA THR A 183 16.73 2.21 -15.98
C THR A 183 17.35 3.59 -15.67
N GLU A 184 16.56 4.63 -15.53
CA GLU A 184 17.05 5.96 -15.17
C GLU A 184 17.58 6.00 -13.73
N LEU A 185 16.94 5.28 -12.80
CA LEU A 185 17.39 5.15 -11.42
C LEU A 185 18.66 4.30 -11.26
N GLU A 186 19.09 3.54 -12.27
CA GLU A 186 20.41 2.90 -12.29
C GLU A 186 21.56 3.90 -12.46
N THR A 187 21.26 5.14 -12.87
CA THR A 187 22.27 6.17 -13.03
C THR A 187 22.63 6.77 -11.66
N GLU A 188 23.89 6.65 -11.26
CA GLU A 188 24.39 7.20 -9.99
C GLU A 188 24.15 8.71 -9.89
N GLY A 189 23.74 9.16 -8.73
CA GLY A 189 23.40 10.56 -8.45
C GLY A 189 21.96 10.93 -8.78
N THR A 190 21.15 10.00 -9.25
CA THR A 190 19.75 10.29 -9.62
C THR A 190 18.87 10.51 -8.39
N ILE A 191 17.96 11.50 -8.51
CA ILE A 191 16.80 11.71 -7.64
C ILE A 191 15.54 11.73 -8.50
N ALA A 192 14.50 11.01 -8.08
CA ALA A 192 13.23 10.91 -8.81
C ALA A 192 12.04 10.79 -7.85
N ILE A 193 10.90 11.35 -8.26
CA ILE A 193 9.61 11.15 -7.59
C ILE A 193 8.93 9.97 -8.24
N VAL A 194 8.61 8.93 -7.46
CA VAL A 194 8.10 7.66 -7.95
C VAL A 194 6.99 7.10 -7.05
N PRO A 195 6.14 6.18 -7.55
CA PRO A 195 5.23 5.41 -6.70
C PRO A 195 5.99 4.60 -5.64
N ALA A 196 5.46 4.49 -4.44
CA ALA A 196 6.05 3.68 -3.38
C ALA A 196 5.97 2.17 -3.70
N SER A 197 4.95 1.74 -4.43
CA SER A 197 4.86 0.38 -4.97
C SER A 197 6.06 0.02 -5.84
N LEU A 198 6.56 0.96 -6.66
CA LEU A 198 7.78 0.76 -7.45
C LEU A 198 9.01 0.58 -6.57
N VAL A 199 9.13 1.38 -5.50
CA VAL A 199 10.22 1.28 -4.51
C VAL A 199 10.23 -0.10 -3.86
N THR A 200 9.09 -0.53 -3.35
CA THR A 200 8.93 -1.82 -2.67
C THR A 200 9.27 -3.00 -3.59
N ASN A 201 8.73 -3.00 -4.81
CA ASN A 201 8.89 -4.10 -5.75
C ASN A 201 10.31 -4.20 -6.33
N ASN A 202 11.07 -3.10 -6.32
CA ASN A 202 12.42 -3.06 -6.90
C ASN A 202 13.52 -2.79 -5.86
N SER A 203 13.18 -2.73 -4.58
CA SER A 203 14.14 -2.46 -3.48
C SER A 203 14.96 -1.17 -3.71
N LEU A 204 14.30 -0.11 -4.18
CA LEU A 204 14.96 1.16 -4.46
C LEU A 204 15.25 1.92 -3.15
N GLN A 205 16.33 2.67 -3.14
CA GLN A 205 16.67 3.57 -2.02
C GLN A 205 15.74 4.78 -2.01
N THR A 206 15.42 5.27 -0.82
CA THR A 206 14.55 6.44 -0.64
C THR A 206 15.13 7.41 0.38
N ILE A 207 14.62 8.65 0.34
CA ILE A 207 14.94 9.66 1.34
C ILE A 207 14.01 9.59 2.54
N SER A 208 14.48 10.17 3.65
CA SER A 208 13.65 10.53 4.81
C SER A 208 13.28 12.02 4.76
N ILE A 209 12.13 12.38 5.31
CA ILE A 209 11.66 13.76 5.40
C ILE A 209 11.57 14.18 6.87
N GLN A 210 12.23 15.29 7.21
CA GLN A 210 12.04 15.94 8.49
C GLN A 210 10.77 16.80 8.46
N THR A 211 9.76 16.37 9.20
CA THR A 211 8.45 17.07 9.23
C THR A 211 8.42 18.22 10.23
N GLN A 212 9.29 18.20 11.24
CA GLN A 212 9.45 19.26 12.24
C GLN A 212 10.90 19.26 12.76
N PRO A 213 11.44 20.44 13.16
CA PRO A 213 12.72 20.50 13.83
C PRO A 213 12.71 19.64 15.11
N ASP A 214 13.78 18.93 15.38
CA ASP A 214 13.99 18.08 16.58
C ASP A 214 13.04 16.89 16.73
N ILE A 215 12.24 16.55 15.71
CA ILE A 215 11.41 15.34 15.66
C ILE A 215 12.05 14.31 14.75
N GLU A 216 11.79 13.02 15.05
CA GLU A 216 12.19 11.93 14.19
C GLU A 216 11.68 12.14 12.76
N SER A 217 12.51 11.81 11.80
CA SER A 217 12.16 11.86 10.39
C SER A 217 11.19 10.71 10.05
N THR A 218 10.36 10.93 9.04
CA THR A 218 9.58 9.85 8.44
C THR A 218 10.15 9.48 7.08
N PHE A 219 10.08 8.20 6.74
CA PHE A 219 10.42 7.68 5.42
C PHE A 219 9.32 6.73 4.95
N VAL A 220 9.29 6.47 3.65
CA VAL A 220 8.23 5.64 3.08
C VAL A 220 8.45 4.17 3.45
N THR A 221 7.56 3.63 4.28
CA THR A 221 7.43 2.21 4.61
C THR A 221 5.97 1.83 4.62
N VAL A 222 5.70 0.52 4.59
CA VAL A 222 4.34 0.01 4.74
C VAL A 222 3.69 0.56 6.02
N GLU A 223 4.42 0.56 7.14
CA GLU A 223 3.91 1.03 8.44
C GLU A 223 3.62 2.53 8.43
N SER A 224 4.47 3.37 7.82
CA SER A 224 4.26 4.82 7.75
C SER A 224 3.10 5.19 6.83
N VAL A 225 2.87 4.42 5.76
CA VAL A 225 1.73 4.59 4.85
C VAL A 225 0.44 4.11 5.51
N ILE A 226 0.43 2.95 6.19
CA ILE A 226 -0.71 2.49 6.99
C ILE A 226 -1.04 3.54 8.06
N SER A 227 -0.03 4.08 8.75
CA SER A 227 -0.19 5.13 9.76
C SER A 227 -0.90 6.36 9.18
N ALA A 228 -0.51 6.82 7.99
CA ALA A 228 -1.21 7.90 7.29
C ALA A 228 -2.64 7.48 6.85
N GLY A 229 -2.82 6.23 6.43
CA GLY A 229 -4.14 5.67 6.11
C GLY A 229 -5.13 5.73 7.26
N THR A 230 -4.67 5.61 8.53
CA THR A 230 -5.53 5.74 9.73
C THR A 230 -6.07 7.15 9.93
N GLN A 231 -5.47 8.15 9.30
CA GLN A 231 -5.91 9.55 9.33
C GLN A 231 -6.93 9.87 8.22
N MET A 232 -7.30 8.89 7.39
CA MET A 232 -8.28 9.09 6.32
C MET A 232 -9.71 9.04 6.88
N VAL A 233 -10.51 10.05 6.53
CA VAL A 233 -11.91 10.19 6.95
C VAL A 233 -12.81 9.92 5.76
N ALA A 234 -13.68 8.91 5.90
CA ALA A 234 -14.69 8.59 4.91
C ALA A 234 -15.87 9.56 4.96
N THR A 235 -16.34 9.99 3.80
CA THR A 235 -17.60 10.72 3.64
C THR A 235 -18.50 9.94 2.69
N THR A 236 -19.70 9.58 3.16
CA THR A 236 -20.67 8.77 2.40
C THR A 236 -21.83 9.64 1.91
N SER A 237 -22.18 9.51 0.63
CA SER A 237 -23.37 10.12 0.00
C SER A 237 -24.09 9.07 -0.85
N GLY A 238 -25.09 8.40 -0.26
CA GLY A 238 -25.75 7.27 -0.91
C GLY A 238 -24.78 6.11 -1.15
N SER A 239 -24.65 5.67 -2.39
CA SER A 239 -23.70 4.62 -2.82
C SER A 239 -22.29 5.15 -3.16
N PHE A 240 -21.98 6.40 -2.81
CA PHE A 240 -20.69 7.00 -3.08
C PHE A 240 -19.94 7.26 -1.79
N VAL A 241 -18.70 6.78 -1.74
CA VAL A 241 -17.75 7.06 -0.66
C VAL A 241 -16.55 7.79 -1.23
N THR A 242 -16.15 8.83 -0.55
CA THR A 242 -14.87 9.52 -0.73
C THR A 242 -14.10 9.46 0.57
N ALA A 243 -12.79 9.48 0.50
CA ALA A 243 -11.96 9.61 1.70
C ALA A 243 -10.97 10.76 1.50
N ALA A 244 -10.71 11.48 2.58
CA ALA A 244 -9.75 12.56 2.61
C ALA A 244 -8.86 12.42 3.85
N LEU A 245 -7.59 12.75 3.71
CA LEU A 245 -6.65 12.73 4.82
C LEU A 245 -6.91 13.95 5.72
N ASP A 246 -7.14 13.69 7.01
CA ASP A 246 -7.18 14.71 8.07
C ASP A 246 -5.92 14.60 8.94
N ALA A 247 -4.90 15.38 8.58
CA ALA A 247 -3.62 15.39 9.29
C ALA A 247 -3.72 15.88 10.75
N SER A 248 -4.88 16.41 11.20
CA SER A 248 -5.10 16.80 12.59
C SER A 248 -5.45 15.62 13.50
N LEU A 249 -5.83 14.48 12.91
CA LEU A 249 -6.10 13.25 13.64
C LEU A 249 -4.78 12.59 14.06
N PRO A 250 -4.68 12.08 15.31
CA PRO A 250 -3.52 11.27 15.68
C PRO A 250 -3.55 9.95 14.89
N PRO A 251 -2.40 9.48 14.39
CA PRO A 251 -2.34 8.17 13.75
C PRO A 251 -2.60 7.06 14.78
N ILE A 252 -3.19 5.97 14.32
CA ILE A 252 -3.51 4.81 15.16
C ILE A 252 -2.37 3.80 15.07
N PRO A 253 -1.81 3.31 16.19
CA PRO A 253 -0.79 2.27 16.16
C PRO A 253 -1.29 0.99 15.49
N ALA A 254 -0.42 0.32 14.73
CA ALA A 254 -0.70 -1.01 14.22
C ALA A 254 -0.93 -1.99 15.38
N ALA A 255 -1.70 -3.06 15.11
CA ALA A 255 -2.01 -4.07 16.11
C ALA A 255 -0.73 -4.65 16.75
N GLY A 256 -0.63 -4.57 18.07
CA GLY A 256 0.53 -5.03 18.85
C GLY A 256 1.60 -3.98 19.09
N ASN A 257 1.46 -2.76 18.56
CA ASN A 257 2.38 -1.66 18.80
C ASN A 257 1.79 -0.65 19.79
N ASP A 258 2.62 -0.12 20.68
CA ASP A 258 2.20 0.92 21.65
C ASP A 258 2.21 2.33 21.04
N VAL A 259 2.97 2.53 19.96
CA VAL A 259 3.16 3.83 19.30
C VAL A 259 2.96 3.67 17.80
N ALA A 260 2.26 4.61 17.19
CA ALA A 260 2.13 4.67 15.74
C ALA A 260 3.43 5.14 15.09
N SER A 261 3.75 4.59 13.92
CA SER A 261 4.81 5.14 13.06
C SER A 261 4.47 6.56 12.64
N LEU A 262 5.47 7.41 12.44
CA LEU A 262 5.24 8.73 11.86
C LEU A 262 4.64 8.59 10.45
N PRO A 263 3.49 9.25 10.18
CA PRO A 263 2.76 9.02 8.95
C PRO A 263 3.47 9.62 7.73
N TRP A 264 3.58 8.84 6.66
CA TRP A 264 3.95 9.31 5.33
C TRP A 264 2.70 9.72 4.57
N GLN A 265 2.49 11.03 4.39
CA GLN A 265 1.20 11.57 3.96
C GLN A 265 1.12 11.98 2.46
N ALA A 266 2.15 11.69 1.66
CA ALA A 266 2.05 11.81 0.22
C ALA A 266 1.35 10.58 -0.35
N LEU A 267 0.02 10.62 -0.45
CA LEU A 267 -0.83 9.47 -0.79
C LEU A 267 -1.59 9.68 -2.08
N ASN A 268 -1.60 8.67 -2.92
CA ASN A 268 -2.50 8.50 -4.05
C ASN A 268 -3.57 7.47 -3.70
N GLN A 269 -4.84 7.82 -3.84
CA GLN A 269 -5.96 6.95 -3.56
C GLN A 269 -6.62 6.50 -4.84
N PHE A 270 -6.68 5.21 -5.09
CA PHE A 270 -7.43 4.65 -6.21
C PHE A 270 -8.92 4.57 -5.88
N THR A 271 -9.74 4.86 -6.88
CA THR A 271 -11.20 4.83 -6.73
C THR A 271 -11.79 3.80 -7.69
N MET A 272 -12.60 2.92 -7.15
CA MET A 272 -13.39 1.97 -7.92
C MET A 272 -14.79 2.54 -8.11
N THR A 273 -15.27 2.57 -9.35
CA THR A 273 -16.58 3.11 -9.76
C THR A 273 -17.36 2.04 -10.49
N VAL A 274 -18.59 1.80 -10.05
CA VAL A 274 -19.56 0.93 -10.73
C VAL A 274 -20.46 1.79 -11.61
N CYS A 275 -20.63 1.39 -12.86
CA CYS A 275 -21.40 2.09 -13.88
C CYS A 275 -22.82 1.53 -14.02
N ALA A 276 -23.76 2.39 -14.38
CA ALA A 276 -25.12 1.98 -14.74
C ALA A 276 -25.10 1.14 -16.03
N GLY A 277 -25.86 0.07 -16.05
CA GLY A 277 -25.97 -0.79 -17.23
C GLY A 277 -26.74 -2.08 -16.93
N SER A 278 -26.65 -3.03 -17.85
CA SER A 278 -27.29 -4.35 -17.66
C SER A 278 -26.63 -5.21 -16.57
N ASN A 279 -25.40 -4.87 -16.19
CA ASN A 279 -24.55 -5.66 -15.30
C ASN A 279 -24.33 -4.98 -13.94
N GLU A 280 -25.17 -4.01 -13.54
CA GLU A 280 -25.02 -3.24 -12.30
C GLU A 280 -24.83 -4.11 -11.05
N GLU A 281 -25.65 -5.16 -10.93
CA GLU A 281 -25.61 -6.07 -9.79
C GLU A 281 -24.28 -6.84 -9.75
N ALA A 282 -23.81 -7.32 -10.89
CA ALA A 282 -22.53 -8.00 -11.02
C ALA A 282 -21.34 -7.06 -10.76
N GLY A 283 -21.39 -5.81 -11.25
CA GLY A 283 -20.39 -4.79 -10.95
C GLY A 283 -20.32 -4.46 -9.45
N ARG A 284 -21.46 -4.36 -8.76
CA ARG A 284 -21.52 -4.18 -7.30
C ARG A 284 -21.00 -5.40 -6.53
N ALA A 285 -21.26 -6.61 -7.03
CA ALA A 285 -20.73 -7.85 -6.42
C ALA A 285 -19.21 -7.91 -6.52
N PHE A 286 -18.65 -7.54 -7.68
CA PHE A 286 -17.19 -7.40 -7.85
C PHE A 286 -16.62 -6.33 -6.92
N ALA A 287 -17.23 -5.13 -6.88
CA ALA A 287 -16.77 -4.04 -6.01
C ALA A 287 -16.77 -4.45 -4.53
N ARG A 288 -17.81 -5.17 -4.09
CA ARG A 288 -17.88 -5.72 -2.74
C ARG A 288 -16.79 -6.77 -2.49
N TYR A 289 -16.50 -7.62 -3.49
CA TYR A 289 -15.45 -8.62 -3.40
C TYR A 289 -14.07 -7.98 -3.24
N ALA A 290 -13.74 -6.99 -4.07
CA ALA A 290 -12.46 -6.27 -4.01
C ALA A 290 -12.22 -5.55 -2.67
N LEU A 291 -13.29 -5.16 -1.96
CA LEU A 291 -13.22 -4.52 -0.63
C LEU A 291 -13.18 -5.49 0.55
N ARG A 292 -13.16 -6.82 0.35
CA ARG A 292 -12.94 -7.78 1.43
C ARG A 292 -11.51 -7.70 1.94
N LEU A 293 -11.30 -7.96 3.23
CA LEU A 293 -9.95 -8.02 3.82
C LEU A 293 -9.04 -9.01 3.08
N GLU A 294 -9.56 -10.21 2.80
CA GLU A 294 -8.83 -11.23 2.04
C GLU A 294 -8.41 -10.72 0.65
N SER A 295 -9.32 -10.04 -0.05
CA SER A 295 -9.05 -9.47 -1.37
C SER A 295 -8.10 -8.28 -1.29
N GLN A 296 -8.19 -7.47 -0.23
CA GLN A 296 -7.27 -6.36 0.03
C GLN A 296 -5.83 -6.84 0.29
N GLY A 297 -5.63 -8.06 0.77
CA GLY A 297 -4.30 -8.67 0.89
C GLY A 297 -3.54 -8.75 -0.44
N ALA A 298 -4.23 -8.79 -1.58
CA ALA A 298 -3.59 -8.69 -2.89
C ALA A 298 -2.87 -7.34 -3.07
N MET A 299 -3.41 -6.23 -2.55
CA MET A 299 -2.78 -4.91 -2.64
C MET A 299 -1.36 -4.94 -2.06
N THR A 300 -1.21 -5.46 -0.84
CA THR A 300 0.10 -5.58 -0.16
C THR A 300 1.07 -6.48 -0.90
N SER A 301 0.59 -7.54 -1.54
CA SER A 301 1.44 -8.45 -2.32
C SER A 301 2.08 -7.79 -3.54
N PHE A 302 1.48 -6.70 -4.04
CA PHE A 302 1.97 -5.92 -5.18
C PHE A 302 2.55 -4.55 -4.77
N GLY A 303 2.83 -4.36 -3.47
CA GLY A 303 3.51 -3.14 -2.97
C GLY A 303 2.58 -1.96 -2.70
N PHE A 304 1.26 -2.15 -2.78
CA PHE A 304 0.27 -1.13 -2.43
C PHE A 304 -0.17 -1.27 -0.97
N THR A 305 -0.94 -0.30 -0.49
CA THR A 305 -1.52 -0.32 0.86
C THR A 305 -3.04 -0.48 0.76
N GLU A 306 -3.57 -1.38 1.58
CA GLU A 306 -5.00 -1.57 1.73
C GLU A 306 -5.71 -0.33 2.31
N MET A 307 -7.00 -0.21 2.04
CA MET A 307 -7.80 0.86 2.63
C MET A 307 -7.99 0.64 4.14
N HIS A 308 -7.79 1.71 4.91
CA HIS A 308 -8.09 1.67 6.35
C HIS A 308 -9.52 1.22 6.63
N GLU A 309 -9.72 0.42 7.68
CA GLU A 309 -10.97 -0.27 8.02
C GLU A 309 -12.21 0.63 7.97
N GLN A 310 -12.13 1.86 8.47
CA GLN A 310 -13.29 2.78 8.45
C GLN A 310 -13.73 3.14 7.02
N VAL A 311 -12.77 3.36 6.11
CA VAL A 311 -13.05 3.67 4.70
C VAL A 311 -13.56 2.43 3.99
N ARG A 312 -12.93 1.29 4.24
CA ARG A 312 -13.31 -0.02 3.69
C ARG A 312 -14.74 -0.40 4.06
N VAL A 313 -15.09 -0.31 5.34
CA VAL A 313 -16.46 -0.61 5.85
C VAL A 313 -17.50 0.31 5.21
N ALA A 314 -17.21 1.61 5.11
CA ALA A 314 -18.08 2.56 4.42
C ALA A 314 -18.25 2.20 2.93
N GLY A 315 -17.16 1.78 2.28
CA GLY A 315 -17.15 1.32 0.90
C GLY A 315 -18.01 0.08 0.70
N VAL A 316 -17.84 -0.95 1.52
CA VAL A 316 -18.66 -2.18 1.46
C VAL A 316 -20.14 -1.85 1.65
N ASP A 317 -20.51 -0.98 2.60
CA ASP A 317 -21.89 -0.57 2.78
C ASP A 317 -22.46 0.12 1.54
N ALA A 318 -21.70 1.04 0.97
CA ALA A 318 -22.13 1.83 -0.20
C ALA A 318 -22.32 0.95 -1.45
N VAL A 319 -21.35 0.10 -1.79
CA VAL A 319 -21.44 -0.75 -2.99
C VAL A 319 -22.45 -1.89 -2.83
N SER A 320 -22.75 -2.31 -1.61
CA SER A 320 -23.74 -3.36 -1.33
C SER A 320 -25.19 -2.92 -1.49
N GLN A 321 -25.44 -1.61 -1.68
CA GLN A 321 -26.82 -1.13 -1.89
C GLN A 321 -27.38 -1.71 -3.18
N GLY A 322 -28.50 -2.43 -3.06
CA GLY A 322 -29.17 -3.11 -4.18
C GLY A 322 -28.71 -4.53 -4.44
N LEU A 323 -27.65 -5.03 -3.75
CA LEU A 323 -27.32 -6.44 -3.79
C LEU A 323 -28.27 -7.26 -2.93
N PRO A 324 -28.53 -8.54 -3.30
CA PRO A 324 -29.24 -9.45 -2.43
C PRO A 324 -28.47 -9.64 -1.12
N GLU A 325 -29.20 -9.75 -0.02
CA GLU A 325 -28.56 -10.13 1.25
C GLU A 325 -27.95 -11.54 1.12
N PRO A 326 -26.72 -11.75 1.60
CA PRO A 326 -26.10 -13.07 1.54
C PRO A 326 -26.98 -14.06 2.29
N THR A 327 -27.29 -15.18 1.65
CA THR A 327 -28.05 -16.28 2.26
C THR A 327 -27.16 -16.93 3.32
N ILE A 328 -27.39 -16.60 4.58
CA ILE A 328 -26.72 -17.27 5.69
C ILE A 328 -27.19 -18.72 5.67
N PRO A 329 -26.32 -19.72 5.48
CA PRO A 329 -26.74 -21.12 5.58
C PRO A 329 -27.42 -21.33 6.93
N PRO A 330 -28.53 -22.05 6.99
CA PRO A 330 -29.21 -22.32 8.26
C PRO A 330 -28.19 -22.92 9.23
N SER A 331 -27.95 -22.22 10.34
CA SER A 331 -27.10 -22.70 11.44
C SER A 331 -27.67 -24.03 11.95
N GLY A 332 -27.11 -25.16 11.53
CA GLY A 332 -27.59 -26.44 11.96
C GLY A 332 -27.43 -27.61 10.99
N ALA A 333 -26.69 -27.54 9.91
CA ALA A 333 -26.13 -28.77 9.38
C ALA A 333 -25.09 -29.25 10.40
N PRO A 334 -25.30 -30.43 11.07
CA PRO A 334 -24.23 -31.00 11.86
C PRO A 334 -23.08 -31.18 10.88
N GLU A 335 -21.91 -30.57 11.18
CA GLU A 335 -20.66 -30.98 10.60
C GLU A 335 -20.65 -32.51 10.76
N GLU A 336 -20.77 -33.26 9.66
CA GLU A 336 -20.59 -34.72 9.70
C GLU A 336 -19.17 -34.91 10.25
N VAL A 337 -19.11 -35.11 11.55
CA VAL A 337 -17.88 -35.59 12.21
C VAL A 337 -17.54 -36.86 11.45
N PRO A 338 -16.41 -36.97 10.77
CA PRO A 338 -16.01 -38.18 10.11
C PRO A 338 -16.14 -39.31 11.16
N GLU A 339 -16.94 -40.33 10.88
CA GLU A 339 -17.04 -41.52 11.74
C GLU A 339 -15.61 -41.95 12.05
N GLU A 340 -15.28 -41.92 13.34
CA GLU A 340 -14.02 -42.43 13.84
C GLU A 340 -13.78 -43.79 13.21
N ILE A 341 -12.82 -43.88 12.32
CA ILE A 341 -12.29 -45.14 11.84
C ILE A 341 -11.80 -45.86 13.09
N SER A 342 -12.59 -46.78 13.57
CA SER A 342 -12.23 -47.72 14.64
C SER A 342 -10.98 -48.49 14.18
N THR A 343 -9.84 -47.95 14.48
CA THR A 343 -8.58 -48.65 14.37
C THR A 343 -8.47 -49.56 15.60
N ASP A 344 -8.83 -50.82 15.44
CA ASP A 344 -8.32 -51.89 16.28
C ASP A 344 -6.78 -51.82 16.23
N VAL A 345 -6.18 -51.20 17.22
CA VAL A 345 -4.75 -51.22 17.42
C VAL A 345 -4.41 -52.49 18.19
N PRO A 346 -3.64 -53.45 17.62
CA PRO A 346 -3.12 -54.55 18.39
C PRO A 346 -2.18 -54.01 19.48
N THR A 347 -2.42 -54.40 20.70
CA THR A 347 -1.56 -54.13 21.85
C THR A 347 -0.21 -54.81 21.62
N GLU A 348 0.79 -54.06 21.15
CA GLU A 348 2.20 -54.53 21.23
C GLU A 348 2.76 -54.16 22.60
N GLU A 349 3.32 -55.16 23.20
CA GLU A 349 3.99 -55.19 24.49
C GLU A 349 5.21 -54.29 24.47
N VAL A 350 5.19 -53.17 25.23
CA VAL A 350 6.31 -52.24 25.35
C VAL A 350 7.35 -52.87 26.27
N THR A 351 8.45 -53.33 25.67
CA THR A 351 9.66 -53.70 26.38
C THR A 351 10.38 -52.41 26.81
N GLU A 352 10.52 -52.22 28.12
CA GLU A 352 11.31 -51.14 28.72
C GLU A 352 12.79 -51.32 28.39
N GLU A 353 13.41 -50.39 27.65
CA GLU A 353 14.87 -50.22 27.60
C GLU A 353 15.30 -49.16 28.62
N PRO A 354 16.48 -49.36 29.26
CA PRO A 354 16.90 -48.50 30.36
C PRO A 354 17.50 -47.17 29.88
N SER A 355 17.17 -46.11 30.63
CA SER A 355 17.70 -44.76 30.50
C SER A 355 19.22 -44.70 30.48
N GLU A 356 19.80 -44.10 29.45
CA GLU A 356 21.19 -43.66 29.46
C GLU A 356 21.33 -42.36 30.24
N GLU A 357 22.27 -42.41 31.17
CA GLU A 357 22.69 -41.37 32.11
C GLU A 357 23.42 -40.26 31.34
N VAL A 358 22.82 -39.04 31.27
CA VAL A 358 23.45 -37.86 30.67
C VAL A 358 24.48 -37.31 31.66
N THR A 359 25.74 -37.46 31.33
CA THR A 359 26.90 -36.90 32.06
C THR A 359 26.99 -35.40 31.78
N GLU A 360 26.81 -34.56 32.79
CA GLU A 360 27.07 -33.12 32.74
C GLU A 360 28.59 -32.87 32.64
N GLU A 361 29.02 -32.17 31.56
CA GLU A 361 30.36 -31.59 31.48
C GLU A 361 30.39 -30.23 32.22
N PRO A 362 31.46 -29.93 32.99
CA PRO A 362 31.54 -28.67 33.73
C PRO A 362 31.97 -27.50 32.83
N LEU A 363 31.31 -26.36 33.03
CA LEU A 363 31.61 -25.05 32.45
C LEU A 363 33.04 -24.63 32.80
N GLU A 364 33.86 -24.36 31.79
CA GLU A 364 35.17 -23.71 31.95
C GLU A 364 35.00 -22.24 32.34
N GLU A 365 35.69 -21.91 33.42
CA GLU A 365 35.82 -20.59 34.04
C GLU A 365 36.71 -19.70 33.15
N VAL A 366 36.10 -18.66 32.48
CA VAL A 366 36.88 -17.68 31.73
C VAL A 366 37.46 -16.66 32.69
N THR A 367 38.77 -16.71 32.86
CA THR A 367 39.57 -15.78 33.67
C THR A 367 39.68 -14.41 32.94
N ASP A 368 39.30 -13.37 33.68
CA ASP A 368 39.53 -11.96 33.41
C ASP A 368 41.06 -11.67 33.22
N GLU A 369 41.44 -11.23 32.02
CA GLU A 369 42.77 -10.67 31.77
C GLU A 369 42.70 -9.14 31.71
N ALA A 370 43.39 -8.55 32.67
CA ALA A 370 43.50 -7.14 32.95
C ALA A 370 44.15 -6.36 31.81
N SER A 371 43.52 -5.23 31.43
CA SER A 371 44.02 -4.18 30.53
C SER A 371 45.16 -3.40 31.18
N PRO A 372 46.28 -3.10 30.51
CA PRO A 372 47.27 -2.17 31.04
C PRO A 372 46.94 -0.72 30.65
N GLU A 373 47.10 0.19 31.62
CA GLU A 373 47.05 1.64 31.48
C GLU A 373 48.15 2.18 30.54
N PRO A 374 47.88 3.28 29.83
CA PRO A 374 48.92 4.00 29.10
C PRO A 374 49.62 5.02 29.97
N THR A 375 50.92 4.95 30.05
CA THR A 375 51.80 5.95 30.63
C THR A 375 52.33 6.92 29.57
N SER A 376 52.21 8.22 29.88
CA SER A 376 52.95 9.41 29.43
C SER A 376 52.69 9.91 28.01
#